data_2ebd574200d6e2218063969ad25bfd46
#
_entry.id   2ebd574200d6e2218063969ad25bfd46
#
_cell.length_a   1.000
_cell.length_b   1.000
_cell.length_c   1.000
_cell.angle_alpha   90.00
_cell.angle_beta   90.00
_cell.angle_gamma   90.00
#
_symmetry.space_group_name_H-M   'P 1'
#
loop_
_entity.id
_entity.type
_entity.pdbx_description
1 polymer ?
#
loop_
_entity_poly.entity_id
_entity_poly.type
_entity_poly.pdbx_seq_one_letter_code
_entity_poly.pdbx_strand_id
1 'polypeptide(L)'
;MQANLRRDFLTSSASGIGGIALSHFLSQETFANANLLKNPHFSPKTKNCIFIFMAGAPSQLDLFDYKPKLNELDGKKMDAELLKGKRFAFLQKESAVLMGSSRKFSQHGKSGMWFSDLVPNLAKCSDDICMIRSMHTDQFNHHPGQLQMQCGEAKFGIPSTGSWINYGLGSENQNLPGYIVLTAGRGSSGGATLWQNGFLPSNYAGVQFRNGDSPLLNLKNPNGIPIELQKSGLETLRKLNQKHFSNTLDPEILSRIENYELAFRMQSAAPELVDLSNETTKTLENYGVNRQLPKEGGGRGKGNGNTYADFSRNCLLARRMVERGVRFVNIIHASWDHHSNLDPEISFNARMSDQPIAALINDLKERGLLDETLVVWAGEFGRTPLGENRPGRKANTGRDHHPNAFTVLMAGGGVXGGLTYGSTDEIGWXPEENPVHVNDFQATLLHLFGLDHEKLTYNHAGTLRRLTSITRKSRVISDILT
;
A
#
# COMPACT_ATOMS: atom_id res chain seq x y z
N MET A 1 30.36 -24.14 -33.79
CA MET A 1 31.75 -23.68 -33.81
C MET A 1 31.92 -22.21 -33.40
N GLN A 2 31.02 -21.27 -33.80
CA GLN A 2 31.14 -19.85 -33.44
C GLN A 2 30.76 -19.51 -31.98
N ALA A 3 29.96 -20.34 -31.30
CA ALA A 3 29.58 -20.10 -29.91
C ALA A 3 30.70 -20.40 -28.91
N ASN A 4 31.59 -21.30 -29.25
CA ASN A 4 32.75 -21.66 -28.38
C ASN A 4 33.80 -20.57 -28.40
N LEU A 5 33.99 -19.87 -29.53
CA LEU A 5 35.00 -18.82 -29.69
C LEU A 5 34.72 -17.58 -28.83
N ARG A 6 33.45 -17.22 -28.64
CA ARG A 6 33.05 -16.07 -27.76
C ARG A 6 33.28 -16.41 -26.29
N ARG A 7 33.02 -17.67 -25.91
CA ARG A 7 33.20 -18.15 -24.54
C ARG A 7 34.72 -18.26 -24.22
N ASP A 8 35.53 -18.77 -25.16
CA ASP A 8 36.99 -18.88 -25.01
C ASP A 8 37.65 -17.50 -24.97
N PHE A 9 37.12 -16.51 -25.75
CA PHE A 9 37.59 -15.14 -25.70
C PHE A 9 37.29 -14.50 -24.33
N LEU A 10 36.08 -14.72 -23.78
CA LEU A 10 35.70 -14.19 -22.48
C LEU A 10 36.47 -14.85 -21.34
N THR A 11 36.75 -16.13 -21.43
CA THR A 11 37.52 -16.84 -20.39
C THR A 11 39.03 -16.52 -20.46
N SER A 12 39.58 -16.31 -21.65
CA SER A 12 41.01 -15.95 -21.80
C SER A 12 41.25 -14.45 -21.48
N SER A 13 40.22 -13.58 -21.57
CA SER A 13 40.32 -12.20 -21.15
C SER A 13 40.19 -12.02 -19.63
N ALA A 14 39.86 -13.11 -18.90
CA ALA A 14 39.65 -13.08 -17.46
C ALA A 14 40.95 -12.95 -16.63
N SER A 15 42.10 -12.97 -17.26
CA SER A 15 43.39 -12.80 -16.57
C SER A 15 43.91 -11.36 -16.56
N GLY A 16 43.06 -10.38 -16.93
CA GLY A 16 43.43 -8.96 -16.97
C GLY A 16 42.40 -8.08 -16.37
N ILE A 17 42.47 -6.78 -16.68
CA ILE A 17 41.58 -5.72 -16.21
C ILE A 17 40.11 -6.05 -16.48
N GLY A 18 39.80 -6.79 -17.55
CA GLY A 18 38.46 -7.27 -17.88
C GLY A 18 37.88 -8.22 -16.83
N GLY A 19 38.72 -9.10 -16.27
CA GLY A 19 38.32 -10.03 -15.21
C GLY A 19 38.01 -9.29 -13.90
N ILE A 20 38.82 -8.27 -13.59
CA ILE A 20 38.62 -7.43 -12.39
C ILE A 20 37.33 -6.59 -12.58
N ALA A 21 37.13 -6.01 -13.76
CA ALA A 21 35.91 -5.25 -14.05
C ALA A 21 34.68 -6.15 -14.01
N LEU A 22 34.75 -7.36 -14.58
CA LEU A 22 33.64 -8.32 -14.57
C LEU A 22 33.37 -8.83 -13.14
N SER A 23 34.42 -9.13 -12.36
CA SER A 23 34.25 -9.53 -10.96
C SER A 23 33.69 -8.37 -10.09
N HIS A 24 34.06 -7.13 -10.41
CA HIS A 24 33.52 -5.94 -9.75
C HIS A 24 32.03 -5.72 -10.15
N PHE A 25 31.71 -5.90 -11.43
CA PHE A 25 30.31 -5.84 -11.90
C PHE A 25 29.48 -6.98 -11.30
N LEU A 26 30.02 -8.19 -11.25
CA LEU A 26 29.37 -9.35 -10.66
C LEU A 26 29.27 -9.23 -9.14
N SER A 27 30.19 -8.54 -8.50
CA SER A 27 30.14 -8.30 -7.05
C SER A 27 29.19 -7.13 -6.69
N GLN A 28 28.96 -6.21 -7.62
CA GLN A 28 27.92 -5.16 -7.44
C GLN A 28 26.53 -5.71 -7.73
N GLU A 29 26.41 -6.72 -8.58
CA GLU A 29 25.20 -7.53 -8.68
C GLU A 29 25.32 -8.69 -7.68
N THR A 30 25.61 -8.38 -6.41
CA THR A 30 25.45 -9.37 -5.36
C THR A 30 24.00 -9.81 -5.44
N PHE A 31 23.79 -11.04 -5.85
CA PHE A 31 22.50 -11.69 -5.83
C PHE A 31 22.06 -11.69 -4.37
N ALA A 32 21.49 -10.55 -3.99
CA ALA A 32 21.08 -10.40 -2.61
C ALA A 32 19.89 -11.31 -2.39
N ASN A 33 20.11 -12.29 -1.60
CA ASN A 33 19.04 -13.04 -0.98
C ASN A 33 18.04 -12.02 -0.45
N ALA A 34 16.78 -12.09 -0.86
CA ALA A 34 15.74 -11.14 -0.44
C ALA A 34 15.56 -11.16 1.08
N ASN A 35 16.00 -12.22 1.72
CA ASN A 35 15.93 -12.36 3.17
C ASN A 35 17.17 -11.82 3.89
N LEU A 36 18.20 -11.37 3.14
CA LEU A 36 19.36 -10.72 3.75
C LEU A 36 19.10 -9.21 3.88
N LEU A 37 19.44 -8.68 5.05
CA LEU A 37 19.38 -7.24 5.29
C LEU A 37 20.43 -6.53 4.43
N LYS A 38 20.03 -5.45 3.81
CA LYS A 38 20.91 -4.58 3.01
C LYS A 38 21.05 -3.24 3.74
N ASN A 39 22.16 -2.59 3.50
CA ASN A 39 22.42 -1.28 4.09
C ASN A 39 21.57 -0.22 3.39
N PRO A 40 20.82 0.58 4.14
CA PRO A 40 20.12 1.73 3.54
C PRO A 40 21.13 2.79 3.08
N HIS A 41 20.68 3.75 2.28
CA HIS A 41 21.53 4.85 1.79
C HIS A 41 21.87 5.84 2.93
N PHE A 42 21.00 5.93 3.93
CA PHE A 42 21.19 6.76 5.14
C PHE A 42 20.33 6.17 6.26
N SER A 43 20.47 6.69 7.47
CA SER A 43 19.81 6.16 8.66
C SER A 43 18.28 6.19 8.51
N PRO A 44 17.60 5.03 8.57
CA PRO A 44 16.13 4.99 8.43
C PRO A 44 15.44 5.44 9.71
N LYS A 45 14.26 6.02 9.57
CA LYS A 45 13.31 6.28 10.67
C LYS A 45 12.32 5.14 10.81
N THR A 46 12.00 4.49 9.69
CA THR A 46 10.98 3.44 9.58
C THR A 46 11.63 2.09 9.34
N LYS A 47 11.24 1.09 10.12
CA LYS A 47 11.61 -0.32 9.89
C LYS A 47 10.51 -1.07 9.14
N ASN A 48 9.25 -0.77 9.46
CA ASN A 48 8.09 -1.50 8.95
C ASN A 48 7.02 -0.52 8.45
N CYS A 49 6.23 -0.94 7.46
CA CYS A 49 5.08 -0.15 7.00
C CYS A 49 3.83 -1.01 6.98
N ILE A 50 2.72 -0.47 7.49
CA ILE A 50 1.37 -1.01 7.32
C ILE A 50 0.63 -0.03 6.41
N PHE A 51 0.43 -0.41 5.15
CA PHE A 51 -0.19 0.42 4.13
C PHE A 51 -1.65 -0.02 3.96
N ILE A 52 -2.59 0.78 4.48
CA ILE A 52 -4.03 0.51 4.44
C ILE A 52 -4.59 1.22 3.21
N PHE A 53 -4.91 0.42 2.18
CA PHE A 53 -5.34 0.94 0.88
C PHE A 53 -6.84 0.77 0.70
N MET A 54 -7.53 1.90 0.64
CA MET A 54 -8.99 2.00 0.51
C MET A 54 -9.34 2.15 -0.98
N ALA A 55 -9.33 1.04 -1.71
CA ALA A 55 -9.54 1.03 -3.16
C ALA A 55 -10.97 1.44 -3.50
N GLY A 56 -11.10 2.38 -4.43
CA GLY A 56 -12.35 2.98 -4.81
C GLY A 56 -12.44 4.47 -4.44
N ALA A 57 -11.37 5.03 -3.87
CA ALA A 57 -11.23 6.47 -3.67
C ALA A 57 -12.28 7.03 -2.67
N PRO A 58 -12.03 6.88 -1.37
CA PRO A 58 -12.89 7.48 -0.34
C PRO A 58 -13.05 8.99 -0.52
N SER A 59 -14.25 9.49 -0.24
CA SER A 59 -14.52 10.93 -0.35
C SER A 59 -13.84 11.71 0.79
N GLN A 60 -12.78 12.44 0.45
CA GLN A 60 -12.08 13.31 1.40
C GLN A 60 -13.00 14.40 1.96
N LEU A 61 -13.97 14.86 1.15
CA LEU A 61 -14.92 15.92 1.51
C LEU A 61 -15.94 15.48 2.57
N ASP A 62 -16.12 14.16 2.71
CA ASP A 62 -17.08 13.60 3.67
C ASP A 62 -16.39 12.93 4.86
N LEU A 63 -15.04 12.89 4.87
CA LEU A 63 -14.27 12.26 5.95
C LEU A 63 -13.31 13.22 6.68
N PHE A 64 -12.52 14.01 5.93
CA PHE A 64 -11.36 14.73 6.50
C PHE A 64 -11.23 16.20 6.07
N ASP A 65 -11.71 16.57 4.89
CA ASP A 65 -11.48 17.89 4.31
C ASP A 65 -12.74 18.74 4.42
N TYR A 66 -12.96 19.32 5.61
CA TYR A 66 -14.15 20.11 5.94
C TYR A 66 -14.24 21.39 5.10
N LYS A 67 -15.34 21.55 4.35
CA LYS A 67 -15.56 22.67 3.42
C LYS A 67 -16.90 23.38 3.71
N PRO A 68 -16.94 24.30 4.69
CA PRO A 68 -18.19 25.02 4.97
C PRO A 68 -18.70 25.81 3.76
N LYS A 69 -17.77 26.36 2.93
CA LYS A 69 -18.15 27.09 1.71
C LYS A 69 -18.86 26.19 0.70
N LEU A 70 -18.41 24.94 0.56
CA LEU A 70 -19.08 23.97 -0.30
C LEU A 70 -20.52 23.72 0.17
N ASN A 71 -20.74 23.66 1.50
CA ASN A 71 -22.08 23.47 2.07
C ASN A 71 -22.99 24.69 1.79
N GLU A 72 -22.44 25.92 1.86
CA GLU A 72 -23.17 27.15 1.51
C GLU A 72 -23.57 27.20 0.03
N LEU A 73 -22.77 26.57 -0.81
CA LEU A 73 -22.97 26.60 -2.26
C LEU A 73 -23.72 25.35 -2.75
N ASP A 74 -24.21 24.50 -1.86
CA ASP A 74 -24.91 23.27 -2.22
C ASP A 74 -26.04 23.54 -3.23
N GLY A 75 -26.10 22.76 -4.31
CA GLY A 75 -27.08 22.90 -5.36
C GLY A 75 -26.80 23.99 -6.40
N LYS A 76 -25.79 24.83 -6.20
CA LYS A 76 -25.42 25.89 -7.16
C LYS A 76 -24.49 25.33 -8.23
N LYS A 77 -24.54 25.91 -9.43
CA LYS A 77 -23.65 25.55 -10.52
C LYS A 77 -22.21 26.02 -10.23
N MET A 78 -21.26 25.21 -10.62
CA MET A 78 -19.84 25.59 -10.58
C MET A 78 -19.51 26.46 -11.79
N ASP A 79 -18.53 27.34 -11.66
CA ASP A 79 -18.03 28.17 -12.77
C ASP A 79 -17.58 27.29 -13.94
N ALA A 80 -18.11 27.55 -15.12
CA ALA A 80 -17.82 26.79 -16.33
C ALA A 80 -16.33 26.80 -16.71
N GLU A 81 -15.61 27.88 -16.38
CA GLU A 81 -14.17 27.96 -16.68
C GLU A 81 -13.36 26.96 -15.84
N LEU A 82 -13.78 26.67 -14.61
CA LEU A 82 -13.12 25.65 -13.77
C LEU A 82 -13.31 24.24 -14.32
N LEU A 83 -14.38 24.02 -15.07
CA LEU A 83 -14.70 22.71 -15.67
C LEU A 83 -14.07 22.51 -17.06
N LYS A 84 -13.57 23.60 -17.66
CA LYS A 84 -13.02 23.60 -19.01
C LYS A 84 -11.77 22.69 -19.09
N GLY A 85 -11.73 21.81 -20.07
CA GLY A 85 -10.62 20.88 -20.26
C GLY A 85 -10.55 19.73 -19.25
N LYS A 86 -11.35 19.75 -18.18
CA LYS A 86 -11.35 18.66 -17.19
C LYS A 86 -12.10 17.44 -17.72
N ARG A 87 -11.60 16.26 -17.34
CA ARG A 87 -12.21 14.97 -17.69
C ARG A 87 -12.84 14.36 -16.43
N PHE A 88 -14.01 13.78 -16.62
CA PHE A 88 -14.77 13.12 -15.55
C PHE A 88 -15.11 11.70 -15.99
N ALA A 89 -15.33 10.81 -15.03
CA ALA A 89 -15.70 9.44 -15.35
C ALA A 89 -17.16 9.37 -15.83
N PHE A 90 -18.07 10.04 -15.13
CA PHE A 90 -19.50 9.95 -15.43
C PHE A 90 -20.25 11.27 -15.37
N LEU A 91 -19.69 12.27 -14.73
CA LEU A 91 -20.36 13.56 -14.46
C LEU A 91 -20.63 14.32 -15.77
N GLN A 92 -21.84 14.90 -15.87
CA GLN A 92 -22.26 15.73 -17.01
C GLN A 92 -22.11 17.20 -16.65
N LYS A 93 -21.11 17.85 -17.21
CA LYS A 93 -20.63 19.20 -16.85
C LYS A 93 -21.73 20.27 -16.89
N GLU A 94 -22.56 20.21 -17.93
CA GLU A 94 -23.54 21.25 -18.26
C GLU A 94 -24.63 21.37 -17.18
N SER A 95 -24.92 20.29 -16.49
CA SER A 95 -25.97 20.21 -15.48
C SER A 95 -25.44 19.93 -14.07
N ALA A 96 -24.11 19.79 -13.91
CA ALA A 96 -23.52 19.48 -12.62
C ALA A 96 -23.68 20.65 -11.63
N VAL A 97 -23.96 20.30 -10.38
CA VAL A 97 -24.07 21.27 -9.28
C VAL A 97 -23.14 20.87 -8.14
N LEU A 98 -22.72 21.85 -7.39
CA LEU A 98 -21.96 21.65 -6.16
C LEU A 98 -22.79 20.81 -5.18
N MET A 99 -22.12 19.92 -4.48
CA MET A 99 -22.76 19.02 -3.51
C MET A 99 -22.02 19.16 -2.17
N GLY A 100 -22.69 19.75 -1.19
CA GLY A 100 -22.19 19.86 0.16
C GLY A 100 -22.08 18.49 0.84
N SER A 101 -21.44 18.45 1.99
CA SER A 101 -21.38 17.24 2.82
C SER A 101 -22.50 17.27 3.86
N SER A 102 -23.22 16.17 4.01
CA SER A 102 -24.23 16.01 5.08
C SER A 102 -23.57 15.71 6.44
N ARG A 103 -22.25 15.49 6.46
CA ARG A 103 -21.55 15.07 7.67
C ARG A 103 -21.29 16.23 8.62
N LYS A 104 -21.28 15.94 9.91
CA LYS A 104 -20.86 16.90 10.93
C LYS A 104 -19.37 16.76 11.17
N PHE A 105 -18.67 17.88 11.16
CA PHE A 105 -17.23 17.92 11.39
C PHE A 105 -16.94 18.58 12.73
N SER A 106 -15.91 18.11 13.41
CA SER A 106 -15.40 18.69 14.65
C SER A 106 -13.88 18.62 14.68
N GLN A 107 -13.30 19.51 15.47
CA GLN A 107 -11.85 19.58 15.65
C GLN A 107 -11.40 18.67 16.80
N HIS A 108 -10.26 18.02 16.61
CA HIS A 108 -9.72 17.05 17.56
C HIS A 108 -8.22 17.26 17.75
N GLY A 109 -7.72 16.82 18.92
CA GLY A 109 -6.32 16.92 19.27
C GLY A 109 -5.86 18.34 19.54
N LYS A 110 -4.58 18.48 19.86
CA LYS A 110 -3.96 19.78 20.20
C LYS A 110 -3.90 20.72 18.99
N SER A 111 -3.79 20.16 17.78
CA SER A 111 -3.69 20.94 16.53
C SER A 111 -5.04 21.38 15.98
N GLY A 112 -6.16 20.87 16.51
CA GLY A 112 -7.48 21.17 15.99
C GLY A 112 -7.77 20.53 14.63
N MET A 113 -7.28 19.31 14.42
CA MET A 113 -7.44 18.58 13.16
C MET A 113 -8.91 18.22 12.92
N TRP A 114 -9.43 18.46 11.72
CA TRP A 114 -10.83 18.21 11.37
C TRP A 114 -11.11 16.76 11.02
N PHE A 115 -12.17 16.20 11.60
CA PHE A 115 -12.68 14.85 11.26
C PHE A 115 -14.21 14.92 11.21
N SER A 116 -14.79 14.10 10.33
CA SER A 116 -16.24 13.94 10.29
C SER A 116 -16.72 12.96 11.39
N ASP A 117 -18.02 13.01 11.66
CA ASP A 117 -18.71 12.12 12.62
C ASP A 117 -18.64 10.63 12.20
N LEU A 118 -18.13 10.33 11.02
CA LEU A 118 -17.99 8.95 10.51
C LEU A 118 -16.78 8.23 11.09
N VAL A 119 -15.77 8.96 11.58
CA VAL A 119 -14.48 8.37 12.01
C VAL A 119 -14.09 8.83 13.44
N PRO A 120 -14.98 8.62 14.44
CA PRO A 120 -14.76 9.15 15.80
C PRO A 120 -13.59 8.49 16.55
N ASN A 121 -13.19 7.27 16.19
CA ASN A 121 -12.05 6.60 16.83
C ASN A 121 -10.73 7.09 16.26
N LEU A 122 -10.62 7.24 14.93
CA LEU A 122 -9.45 7.87 14.30
C LEU A 122 -9.26 9.30 14.81
N ALA A 123 -10.35 10.04 15.02
CA ALA A 123 -10.29 11.41 15.55
C ALA A 123 -9.59 11.46 16.92
N LYS A 124 -9.71 10.41 17.74
CA LYS A 124 -9.02 10.32 19.04
C LYS A 124 -7.51 10.12 18.88
N CYS A 125 -7.06 9.65 17.70
CA CYS A 125 -5.64 9.46 17.39
C CYS A 125 -5.02 10.68 16.70
N SER A 126 -5.74 11.81 16.61
CA SER A 126 -5.32 12.99 15.83
C SER A 126 -3.93 13.51 16.20
N ASP A 127 -3.53 13.43 17.48
CA ASP A 127 -2.20 13.87 17.92
C ASP A 127 -1.06 12.94 17.43
N ASP A 128 -1.38 11.74 16.96
CA ASP A 128 -0.42 10.78 16.38
C ASP A 128 -0.46 10.78 14.85
N ILE A 129 -1.43 11.47 14.24
CA ILE A 129 -1.69 11.45 12.79
C ILE A 129 -1.07 12.69 12.11
N CYS A 130 -0.37 12.46 11.00
CA CYS A 130 -0.05 13.46 10.00
C CYS A 130 -1.07 13.33 8.87
N MET A 131 -1.85 14.38 8.61
CA MET A 131 -2.90 14.41 7.59
C MET A 131 -2.45 15.28 6.42
N ILE A 132 -2.22 14.69 5.24
CA ILE A 132 -1.87 15.41 4.01
C ILE A 132 -3.16 15.62 3.22
N ARG A 133 -3.66 16.87 3.13
CA ARG A 133 -4.92 17.20 2.46
C ARG A 133 -4.75 17.63 1.01
N SER A 134 -3.52 17.90 0.59
CA SER A 134 -3.20 18.47 -0.73
C SER A 134 -2.70 17.45 -1.74
N MET A 135 -3.02 16.17 -1.55
CA MET A 135 -2.64 15.11 -2.47
C MET A 135 -3.30 15.27 -3.83
N HIS A 136 -2.56 14.97 -4.91
CA HIS A 136 -3.09 14.91 -6.27
C HIS A 136 -2.38 13.84 -7.10
N THR A 137 -3.00 13.44 -8.21
CA THR A 137 -2.52 12.35 -9.07
C THR A 137 -2.83 12.65 -10.52
N ASP A 138 -2.22 11.91 -11.46
CA ASP A 138 -2.47 12.06 -12.89
C ASP A 138 -3.65 11.22 -13.38
N GLN A 139 -4.17 10.30 -12.54
CA GLN A 139 -5.12 9.28 -12.95
C GLN A 139 -6.51 9.52 -12.36
N PHE A 140 -7.54 9.44 -13.20
CA PHE A 140 -8.92 9.61 -12.78
C PHE A 140 -9.76 8.33 -12.88
N ASN A 141 -9.16 7.20 -13.29
CA ASN A 141 -9.80 5.88 -13.32
C ASN A 141 -9.13 4.94 -12.33
N HIS A 142 -9.92 4.04 -11.74
CA HIS A 142 -9.48 3.21 -10.59
C HIS A 142 -8.23 2.40 -10.87
N HIS A 143 -8.24 1.50 -11.88
CA HIS A 143 -7.11 0.60 -12.06
C HIS A 143 -5.80 1.36 -12.34
N PRO A 144 -5.74 2.30 -13.30
CA PRO A 144 -4.50 3.11 -13.46
C PRO A 144 -4.14 3.93 -12.23
N GLY A 145 -5.13 4.49 -11.51
CA GLY A 145 -4.89 5.23 -10.26
C GLY A 145 -4.32 4.35 -9.17
N GLN A 146 -4.89 3.15 -9.00
CA GLN A 146 -4.39 2.16 -8.05
C GLN A 146 -2.96 1.76 -8.37
N LEU A 147 -2.63 1.53 -9.65
CA LEU A 147 -1.26 1.23 -10.08
C LEU A 147 -0.34 2.41 -9.77
N GLN A 148 -0.75 3.65 -10.09
CA GLN A 148 0.10 4.82 -9.81
C GLN A 148 0.38 4.95 -8.31
N MET A 149 -0.62 4.78 -7.45
CA MET A 149 -0.45 4.86 -5.99
C MET A 149 0.42 3.73 -5.45
N GLN A 150 0.23 2.50 -5.92
CA GLN A 150 0.93 1.33 -5.39
C GLN A 150 2.29 1.06 -6.07
N CYS A 151 2.46 1.48 -7.34
CA CYS A 151 3.63 1.08 -8.14
C CYS A 151 4.39 2.27 -8.77
N GLY A 152 3.92 3.52 -8.54
CA GLY A 152 4.59 4.71 -9.06
C GLY A 152 4.20 5.11 -10.48
N GLU A 153 3.77 4.16 -11.29
CA GLU A 153 3.32 4.39 -12.67
C GLU A 153 2.01 3.65 -12.95
N ALA A 154 1.18 4.22 -13.80
CA ALA A 154 -0.11 3.65 -14.19
C ALA A 154 0.06 2.62 -15.31
N LYS A 155 0.96 1.66 -15.12
CA LYS A 155 1.32 0.63 -16.12
C LYS A 155 1.44 -0.74 -15.49
N PHE A 156 1.16 -1.77 -16.28
CA PHE A 156 1.40 -3.16 -15.88
C PHE A 156 2.90 -3.49 -15.90
N GLY A 157 3.30 -4.47 -15.10
CA GLY A 157 4.68 -4.97 -15.07
C GLY A 157 5.66 -4.11 -14.29
N ILE A 158 5.16 -3.12 -13.53
CA ILE A 158 5.99 -2.22 -12.71
C ILE A 158 5.95 -2.75 -11.26
N PRO A 159 7.10 -2.82 -10.57
CA PRO A 159 7.12 -3.31 -9.17
C PRO A 159 6.36 -2.38 -8.23
N SER A 160 5.67 -2.98 -7.27
CA SER A 160 4.96 -2.24 -6.23
C SER A 160 5.93 -1.60 -5.22
N THR A 161 5.46 -0.61 -4.47
CA THR A 161 6.22 0.08 -3.41
C THR A 161 6.78 -0.92 -2.40
N GLY A 162 5.96 -1.90 -1.97
CA GLY A 162 6.41 -2.95 -1.05
C GLY A 162 7.54 -3.79 -1.65
N SER A 163 7.47 -4.09 -2.96
CA SER A 163 8.53 -4.81 -3.66
C SER A 163 9.83 -4.00 -3.70
N TRP A 164 9.74 -2.69 -3.99
CA TRP A 164 10.92 -1.80 -4.02
C TRP A 164 11.57 -1.68 -2.63
N ILE A 165 10.76 -1.54 -1.56
CA ILE A 165 11.29 -1.44 -0.19
C ILE A 165 12.01 -2.74 0.19
N ASN A 166 11.40 -3.89 -0.11
CA ASN A 166 12.04 -5.18 0.16
C ASN A 166 13.29 -5.40 -0.71
N TYR A 167 13.27 -4.97 -1.96
CA TYR A 167 14.46 -5.02 -2.81
C TYR A 167 15.59 -4.17 -2.22
N GLY A 168 15.26 -2.99 -1.69
CA GLY A 168 16.24 -2.05 -1.12
C GLY A 168 16.82 -2.47 0.22
N LEU A 169 16.03 -3.16 1.06
CA LEU A 169 16.42 -3.41 2.47
C LEU A 169 16.45 -4.89 2.88
N GLY A 170 15.74 -5.76 2.15
CA GLY A 170 15.54 -7.13 2.58
C GLY A 170 14.54 -7.24 3.73
N SER A 171 14.46 -8.42 4.35
CA SER A 171 13.52 -8.71 5.43
C SER A 171 14.27 -9.05 6.72
N GLU A 172 13.76 -8.56 7.85
CA GLU A 172 14.28 -8.92 9.17
C GLU A 172 13.79 -10.30 9.62
N ASN A 173 12.74 -10.81 8.98
CA ASN A 173 12.17 -12.12 9.26
C ASN A 173 12.58 -13.14 8.20
N GLN A 174 13.08 -14.29 8.65
CA GLN A 174 13.51 -15.38 7.76
C GLN A 174 12.39 -16.41 7.50
N ASN A 175 11.31 -16.37 8.31
CA ASN A 175 10.25 -17.39 8.30
C ASN A 175 8.93 -16.91 7.68
N LEU A 176 8.84 -15.60 7.41
CA LEU A 176 7.67 -14.97 6.78
C LEU A 176 8.14 -14.12 5.60
N PRO A 177 7.28 -13.91 4.58
CA PRO A 177 7.65 -12.99 3.50
C PRO A 177 7.89 -11.58 4.04
N GLY A 178 8.83 -10.86 3.45
CA GLY A 178 9.07 -9.46 3.80
C GLY A 178 7.93 -8.54 3.37
N TYR A 179 7.08 -8.99 2.45
CA TYR A 179 5.92 -8.25 1.96
C TYR A 179 4.68 -9.14 1.96
N ILE A 180 3.69 -8.80 2.79
CA ILE A 180 2.45 -9.57 2.93
C ILE A 180 1.26 -8.67 2.56
N VAL A 181 0.26 -9.27 1.91
CA VAL A 181 -0.97 -8.59 1.50
C VAL A 181 -2.17 -9.26 2.18
N LEU A 182 -3.02 -8.44 2.78
CA LEU A 182 -4.27 -8.85 3.44
C LEU A 182 -5.42 -8.15 2.72
N THR A 183 -6.49 -8.88 2.46
CA THR A 183 -7.66 -8.30 1.77
C THR A 183 -8.91 -8.53 2.61
N ALA A 184 -9.85 -7.57 2.57
CA ALA A 184 -11.16 -7.70 3.22
C ALA A 184 -12.24 -7.25 2.25
N GLY A 185 -13.40 -7.90 2.34
CA GLY A 185 -14.54 -7.58 1.48
C GLY A 185 -14.30 -7.97 0.03
N ARG A 186 -14.73 -7.10 -0.88
CA ARG A 186 -14.59 -7.32 -2.32
C ARG A 186 -13.17 -6.98 -2.77
N GLY A 187 -12.66 -7.70 -3.74
CA GLY A 187 -11.36 -7.42 -4.35
C GLY A 187 -11.33 -6.08 -5.12
N SER A 188 -10.18 -5.45 -5.18
CA SER A 188 -9.97 -4.20 -5.94
C SER A 188 -9.88 -4.48 -7.44
N SER A 189 -10.10 -3.46 -8.27
CA SER A 189 -10.01 -3.58 -9.73
C SER A 189 -8.58 -3.91 -10.19
N GLY A 190 -7.57 -3.48 -9.43
CA GLY A 190 -6.17 -3.77 -9.75
C GLY A 190 -5.76 -5.20 -9.42
N GLY A 191 -6.46 -5.87 -8.48
CA GLY A 191 -6.13 -7.25 -8.09
C GLY A 191 -4.65 -7.42 -7.77
N ALA A 192 -4.09 -8.56 -8.15
CA ALA A 192 -2.69 -8.92 -7.85
C ALA A 192 -1.66 -7.99 -8.49
N THR A 193 -2.02 -7.20 -9.49
CA THR A 193 -1.08 -6.25 -10.10
C THR A 193 -0.63 -5.16 -9.12
N LEU A 194 -1.38 -4.95 -8.03
CA LEU A 194 -1.06 -3.93 -7.02
C LEU A 194 0.07 -4.35 -6.07
N TRP A 195 0.44 -5.65 -6.06
CA TRP A 195 1.49 -6.15 -5.17
C TRP A 195 2.50 -7.04 -5.88
N GLN A 196 2.58 -6.92 -7.20
CA GLN A 196 3.50 -7.71 -8.01
C GLN A 196 4.94 -7.21 -7.87
N ASN A 197 5.89 -8.10 -8.16
CA ASN A 197 7.30 -7.76 -8.26
C ASN A 197 7.66 -7.02 -9.56
N GLY A 198 6.78 -7.04 -10.56
CA GLY A 198 7.06 -6.45 -11.86
C GLY A 198 8.34 -7.03 -12.47
N PHE A 199 9.28 -6.16 -12.82
CA PHE A 199 10.58 -6.58 -13.40
C PHE A 199 11.63 -6.93 -12.33
N LEU A 200 11.34 -6.76 -11.03
CA LEU A 200 12.23 -7.23 -9.96
C LEU A 200 12.12 -8.77 -9.84
N PRO A 201 13.14 -9.44 -9.28
CA PRO A 201 13.06 -10.89 -9.03
C PRO A 201 11.81 -11.29 -8.23
N SER A 202 11.29 -12.48 -8.49
CA SER A 202 9.98 -12.93 -7.99
C SER A 202 9.88 -13.02 -6.46
N ASN A 203 10.99 -13.16 -5.76
CA ASN A 203 11.03 -13.22 -4.30
C ASN A 203 10.67 -11.87 -3.62
N TYR A 204 10.56 -10.77 -4.39
CA TYR A 204 10.14 -9.47 -3.87
C TYR A 204 8.63 -9.21 -4.04
N ALA A 205 7.88 -10.14 -4.65
CA ALA A 205 6.42 -10.01 -4.79
C ALA A 205 5.71 -10.05 -3.43
N GLY A 206 4.60 -9.33 -3.30
CA GLY A 206 3.74 -9.45 -2.13
C GLY A 206 3.05 -10.82 -2.09
N VAL A 207 3.01 -11.44 -0.92
CA VAL A 207 2.37 -12.74 -0.71
C VAL A 207 1.01 -12.50 -0.04
N GLN A 208 -0.06 -12.86 -0.75
CA GLN A 208 -1.41 -12.66 -0.22
C GLN A 208 -1.76 -13.74 0.81
N PHE A 209 -2.09 -13.32 2.03
CA PHE A 209 -2.64 -14.18 3.07
C PHE A 209 -4.17 -14.09 3.01
N ARG A 210 -4.81 -15.23 3.05
CA ARG A 210 -6.28 -15.37 3.01
C ARG A 210 -6.85 -15.21 4.41
N ASN A 211 -8.08 -14.76 4.48
CA ASN A 211 -8.82 -14.71 5.74
C ASN A 211 -9.13 -16.14 6.23
N GLY A 212 -9.28 -16.29 7.54
CA GLY A 212 -9.58 -17.57 8.18
C GLY A 212 -8.31 -18.29 8.68
N ASP A 213 -8.47 -19.55 9.03
CA ASP A 213 -7.43 -20.34 9.71
C ASP A 213 -6.40 -20.94 8.75
N SER A 214 -6.63 -20.84 7.44
CA SER A 214 -5.71 -21.34 6.42
C SER A 214 -5.20 -20.16 5.59
N PRO A 215 -4.16 -19.47 6.07
CA PRO A 215 -3.72 -18.21 5.44
C PRO A 215 -3.14 -18.41 4.03
N LEU A 216 -2.65 -19.62 3.72
CA LEU A 216 -2.05 -19.93 2.42
C LEU A 216 -2.58 -21.27 1.93
N LEU A 217 -2.71 -21.38 0.61
CA LEU A 217 -3.11 -22.66 -0.02
C LEU A 217 -1.93 -23.64 0.02
N ASN A 218 -2.26 -24.92 0.19
CA ASN A 218 -1.29 -26.02 0.13
C ASN A 218 -0.11 -25.85 1.09
N LEU A 219 -0.36 -25.23 2.27
CA LEU A 219 0.69 -24.96 3.26
C LEU A 219 1.19 -26.26 3.90
N LYS A 220 0.30 -27.21 4.09
CA LYS A 220 0.64 -28.54 4.69
C LYS A 220 1.11 -29.52 3.61
N ASN A 221 1.98 -30.42 4.01
CA ASN A 221 2.41 -31.50 3.11
C ASN A 221 1.24 -32.39 2.72
N PRO A 222 1.24 -32.93 1.49
CA PRO A 222 0.30 -33.99 1.14
C PRO A 222 0.42 -35.18 2.07
N ASN A 223 -0.66 -35.93 2.23
CA ASN A 223 -0.66 -37.14 3.06
C ASN A 223 0.43 -38.10 2.56
N GLY A 224 1.16 -38.65 3.49
CA GLY A 224 2.23 -39.61 3.19
C GLY A 224 3.61 -39.00 2.88
N ILE A 225 3.73 -37.66 2.93
CA ILE A 225 5.03 -36.99 2.75
C ILE A 225 5.51 -36.46 4.11
N PRO A 226 6.40 -37.20 4.81
CA PRO A 226 6.96 -36.67 6.05
C PRO A 226 7.82 -35.42 5.82
N ILE A 227 7.96 -34.60 6.85
CA ILE A 227 8.72 -33.35 6.77
C ILE A 227 10.19 -33.59 6.39
N GLU A 228 10.76 -34.69 6.83
CA GLU A 228 12.15 -35.07 6.54
C GLU A 228 12.34 -35.37 5.05
N LEU A 229 11.36 -36.05 4.45
CA LEU A 229 11.39 -36.34 2.99
C LEU A 229 11.28 -35.05 2.18
N GLN A 230 10.36 -34.14 2.60
CA GLN A 230 10.21 -32.82 1.98
C GLN A 230 11.52 -32.02 2.06
N LYS A 231 12.14 -31.97 3.25
CA LYS A 231 13.41 -31.27 3.48
C LYS A 231 14.52 -31.81 2.57
N SER A 232 14.66 -33.14 2.49
CA SER A 232 15.66 -33.79 1.62
C SER A 232 15.40 -33.47 0.15
N GLY A 233 14.13 -33.47 -0.27
CA GLY A 233 13.72 -33.08 -1.63
C GLY A 233 14.11 -31.65 -1.95
N LEU A 234 13.82 -30.71 -1.04
CA LEU A 234 14.17 -29.29 -1.20
C LEU A 234 15.69 -29.10 -1.30
N GLU A 235 16.45 -29.80 -0.47
CA GLU A 235 17.92 -29.74 -0.54
C GLU A 235 18.45 -30.24 -1.88
N THR A 236 17.86 -31.30 -2.41
CA THR A 236 18.19 -31.83 -3.74
C THR A 236 17.88 -30.81 -4.83
N LEU A 237 16.68 -30.20 -4.77
CA LEU A 237 16.28 -29.14 -5.72
C LEU A 237 17.22 -27.93 -5.62
N ARG A 238 17.63 -27.56 -4.41
CA ARG A 238 18.58 -26.45 -4.21
C ARG A 238 19.91 -26.75 -4.94
N LYS A 239 20.46 -27.95 -4.78
CA LYS A 239 21.69 -28.33 -5.44
C LYS A 239 21.57 -28.33 -6.97
N LEU A 240 20.45 -28.84 -7.50
CA LEU A 240 20.16 -28.85 -8.94
C LEU A 240 20.04 -27.41 -9.48
N ASN A 241 19.30 -26.55 -8.77
CA ASN A 241 19.12 -25.15 -9.17
C ASN A 241 20.43 -24.36 -9.08
N GLN A 242 21.27 -24.61 -8.07
CA GLN A 242 22.60 -24.00 -7.97
C GLN A 242 23.49 -24.40 -9.17
N LYS A 243 23.46 -25.67 -9.57
CA LYS A 243 24.19 -26.14 -10.76
C LYS A 243 23.61 -25.45 -12.03
N HIS A 244 22.31 -25.33 -12.12
CA HIS A 244 21.67 -24.63 -13.25
C HIS A 244 22.09 -23.15 -13.26
N PHE A 245 22.06 -22.47 -12.10
CA PHE A 245 22.51 -21.10 -11.97
C PHE A 245 23.95 -20.89 -12.42
N SER A 246 24.87 -21.80 -12.02
CA SER A 246 26.27 -21.69 -12.40
C SER A 246 26.50 -21.77 -13.92
N ASN A 247 25.55 -22.35 -14.66
CA ASN A 247 25.62 -22.46 -16.12
C ASN A 247 24.95 -21.28 -16.84
N THR A 248 23.88 -20.71 -16.26
CA THR A 248 23.05 -19.72 -16.94
C THR A 248 23.22 -18.30 -16.37
N LEU A 249 23.59 -18.19 -15.09
CA LEU A 249 23.70 -16.94 -14.32
C LEU A 249 22.37 -16.15 -14.28
N ASP A 250 21.23 -16.87 -14.39
CA ASP A 250 19.89 -16.26 -14.34
C ASP A 250 19.48 -16.05 -12.86
N PRO A 251 19.31 -14.80 -12.39
CA PRO A 251 18.99 -14.54 -10.97
C PRO A 251 17.63 -15.10 -10.54
N GLU A 252 16.69 -15.35 -11.46
CA GLU A 252 15.40 -15.96 -11.11
C GLU A 252 15.56 -17.39 -10.54
N ILE A 253 16.65 -18.07 -10.87
CA ILE A 253 16.95 -19.41 -10.31
C ILE A 253 17.23 -19.29 -8.80
N LEU A 254 17.95 -18.23 -8.38
CA LEU A 254 18.18 -17.97 -6.96
C LEU A 254 16.89 -17.60 -6.23
N SER A 255 16.07 -16.75 -6.85
CA SER A 255 14.74 -16.40 -6.31
C SER A 255 13.88 -17.64 -6.11
N ARG A 256 13.94 -18.60 -7.03
CA ARG A 256 13.20 -19.86 -6.92
C ARG A 256 13.67 -20.68 -5.71
N ILE A 257 14.98 -20.76 -5.48
CA ILE A 257 15.55 -21.45 -4.32
C ILE A 257 14.98 -20.81 -3.03
N GLU A 258 15.09 -19.49 -2.94
CA GLU A 258 14.63 -18.73 -1.77
C GLU A 258 13.11 -18.91 -1.52
N ASN A 259 12.32 -18.90 -2.59
CA ASN A 259 10.87 -19.06 -2.49
C ASN A 259 10.50 -20.47 -1.96
N TYR A 260 11.18 -21.52 -2.40
CA TYR A 260 10.95 -22.89 -1.90
C TYR A 260 11.32 -22.99 -0.40
N GLU A 261 12.46 -22.42 -0.02
CA GLU A 261 12.92 -22.45 1.37
C GLU A 261 11.98 -21.67 2.28
N LEU A 262 11.55 -20.48 1.83
CA LEU A 262 10.60 -19.65 2.57
C LEU A 262 9.26 -20.39 2.73
N ALA A 263 8.73 -20.98 1.65
CA ALA A 263 7.48 -21.75 1.69
C ALA A 263 7.55 -22.90 2.71
N PHE A 264 8.70 -23.56 2.82
CA PHE A 264 8.93 -24.61 3.81
C PHE A 264 8.87 -24.05 5.25
N ARG A 265 9.59 -22.94 5.49
CA ARG A 265 9.59 -22.31 6.84
C ARG A 265 8.21 -21.77 7.23
N MET A 266 7.44 -21.29 6.26
CA MET A 266 6.08 -20.78 6.49
C MET A 266 5.10 -21.85 6.98
N GLN A 267 5.39 -23.13 6.77
CA GLN A 267 4.50 -24.24 7.21
C GLN A 267 4.23 -24.19 8.72
N SER A 268 5.18 -23.71 9.52
CA SER A 268 4.98 -23.53 10.96
C SER A 268 4.66 -22.08 11.31
N ALA A 269 5.36 -21.10 10.68
CA ALA A 269 5.26 -19.70 11.06
C ALA A 269 3.91 -19.06 10.70
N ALA A 270 3.32 -19.43 9.56
CA ALA A 270 2.07 -18.80 9.11
C ALA A 270 0.86 -19.23 9.96
N PRO A 271 0.66 -20.51 10.31
CA PRO A 271 -0.43 -20.87 11.24
C PRO A 271 -0.29 -20.21 12.61
N GLU A 272 0.93 -20.16 13.17
CA GLU A 272 1.18 -19.51 14.46
C GLU A 272 0.86 -18.01 14.41
N LEU A 273 1.19 -17.35 13.30
CA LEU A 273 0.90 -15.94 13.11
C LEU A 273 -0.61 -15.65 13.15
N VAL A 274 -1.43 -16.47 12.45
CA VAL A 274 -2.87 -16.22 12.31
C VAL A 274 -3.69 -16.72 13.50
N ASP A 275 -3.10 -17.51 14.39
CA ASP A 275 -3.76 -17.99 15.61
C ASP A 275 -3.84 -16.85 16.63
N LEU A 276 -5.05 -16.36 16.87
CA LEU A 276 -5.32 -15.26 17.80
C LEU A 276 -5.64 -15.73 19.22
N SER A 277 -5.52 -17.04 19.51
CA SER A 277 -5.90 -17.61 20.82
C SER A 277 -5.10 -17.03 21.99
N ASN A 278 -3.90 -16.52 21.71
CA ASN A 278 -3.02 -15.92 22.73
C ASN A 278 -3.23 -14.40 22.89
N GLU A 279 -4.13 -13.79 22.11
CA GLU A 279 -4.46 -12.37 22.28
C GLU A 279 -5.43 -12.20 23.46
N THR A 280 -5.27 -11.11 24.20
CA THR A 280 -6.17 -10.84 25.34
C THR A 280 -7.59 -10.50 24.82
N THR A 281 -8.59 -10.76 25.65
CA THR A 281 -9.97 -10.36 25.34
C THR A 281 -10.04 -8.86 25.04
N LYS A 282 -9.34 -8.04 25.83
CA LYS A 282 -9.28 -6.59 25.64
C LYS A 282 -8.72 -6.23 24.25
N THR A 283 -7.65 -6.89 23.82
CA THR A 283 -7.07 -6.67 22.47
C THR A 283 -8.11 -7.01 21.39
N LEU A 284 -8.72 -8.19 21.48
CA LEU A 284 -9.72 -8.63 20.50
C LEU A 284 -10.91 -7.67 20.42
N GLU A 285 -11.37 -7.15 21.58
CA GLU A 285 -12.47 -6.18 21.66
C GLU A 285 -12.06 -4.81 21.10
N ASN A 286 -10.85 -4.33 21.43
CA ASN A 286 -10.34 -3.04 20.91
C ASN A 286 -10.32 -3.03 19.38
N TYR A 287 -9.80 -4.09 18.77
CA TYR A 287 -9.80 -4.21 17.30
C TYR A 287 -11.19 -4.51 16.72
N GLY A 288 -12.07 -5.10 17.52
CA GLY A 288 -13.42 -5.48 17.09
C GLY A 288 -13.42 -6.70 16.17
N VAL A 289 -12.58 -7.71 16.45
CA VAL A 289 -12.44 -8.89 15.59
C VAL A 289 -13.71 -9.76 15.55
N ASN A 290 -14.59 -9.59 16.54
CA ASN A 290 -15.85 -10.34 16.62
C ASN A 290 -17.07 -9.50 16.23
N ARG A 291 -16.87 -8.31 15.66
CA ARG A 291 -17.98 -7.44 15.25
C ARG A 291 -18.81 -8.10 14.17
N GLN A 292 -20.13 -7.94 14.30
CA GLN A 292 -21.06 -8.46 13.31
C GLN A 292 -21.28 -7.45 12.18
N LEU A 293 -21.54 -7.98 11.00
CA LEU A 293 -21.86 -7.16 9.83
C LEU A 293 -23.22 -6.47 10.08
N PRO A 294 -23.30 -5.14 9.89
CA PRO A 294 -24.58 -4.45 9.98
C PRO A 294 -25.61 -5.00 9.01
N LYS A 295 -26.87 -5.04 9.44
CA LYS A 295 -27.97 -5.53 8.59
C LYS A 295 -28.21 -4.64 7.38
N GLU A 296 -28.06 -3.32 7.58
CA GLU A 296 -28.34 -2.32 6.56
C GLU A 296 -27.03 -1.65 6.06
N GLY A 297 -27.12 -1.11 4.85
CA GLY A 297 -25.99 -0.43 4.22
C GLY A 297 -24.97 -1.38 3.60
N GLY A 298 -23.92 -0.81 3.07
CA GLY A 298 -22.74 -1.53 2.62
C GLY A 298 -22.76 -2.04 1.18
N GLY A 299 -23.90 -2.13 0.54
CA GLY A 299 -23.95 -2.52 -0.88
C GLY A 299 -22.83 -3.50 -1.28
N ARG A 300 -21.98 -3.05 -2.18
CA ARG A 300 -20.81 -3.82 -2.63
C ARG A 300 -19.73 -3.96 -1.54
N GLY A 301 -19.72 -3.07 -0.53
CA GLY A 301 -18.74 -3.08 0.57
C GLY A 301 -18.87 -4.29 1.50
N LYS A 302 -20.06 -4.93 1.53
CA LYS A 302 -20.25 -6.14 2.35
C LYS A 302 -19.36 -7.31 1.92
N GLY A 303 -19.08 -7.41 0.61
CA GLY A 303 -18.33 -8.54 0.10
C GLY A 303 -19.09 -9.86 0.28
N ASN A 304 -18.38 -10.97 0.35
CA ASN A 304 -18.93 -12.31 0.46
C ASN A 304 -18.71 -12.95 1.85
N GLY A 305 -18.54 -12.14 2.87
CA GLY A 305 -18.28 -12.65 4.22
C GLY A 305 -18.55 -11.58 5.27
N ASN A 306 -17.96 -11.71 6.43
CA ASN A 306 -18.05 -10.70 7.48
C ASN A 306 -16.91 -9.69 7.35
N THR A 307 -17.05 -8.74 6.40
CA THR A 307 -16.02 -7.73 6.10
C THR A 307 -15.56 -6.97 7.35
N TYR A 308 -16.47 -6.73 8.31
CA TYR A 308 -16.13 -6.05 9.57
C TYR A 308 -15.12 -6.86 10.40
N ALA A 309 -15.41 -8.14 10.60
CA ALA A 309 -14.52 -9.03 11.35
C ALA A 309 -13.21 -9.25 10.57
N ASP A 310 -13.29 -9.47 9.26
CA ASP A 310 -12.12 -9.70 8.40
C ASP A 310 -11.18 -8.50 8.42
N PHE A 311 -11.71 -7.28 8.28
CA PHE A 311 -10.88 -6.07 8.28
C PHE A 311 -10.24 -5.86 9.67
N SER A 312 -11.00 -6.07 10.73
CA SER A 312 -10.50 -5.98 12.12
C SER A 312 -9.38 -6.99 12.38
N ARG A 313 -9.60 -8.24 11.94
CA ARG A 313 -8.60 -9.30 12.04
C ARG A 313 -7.34 -8.92 11.24
N ASN A 314 -7.50 -8.38 10.05
CA ASN A 314 -6.35 -7.96 9.21
C ASN A 314 -5.52 -6.87 9.88
N CYS A 315 -6.15 -5.90 10.55
CA CYS A 315 -5.42 -4.86 11.30
C CYS A 315 -4.62 -5.47 12.46
N LEU A 316 -5.23 -6.40 13.21
CA LEU A 316 -4.55 -7.11 14.30
C LEU A 316 -3.39 -7.98 13.76
N LEU A 317 -3.62 -8.69 12.66
CA LEU A 317 -2.57 -9.50 12.01
C LEU A 317 -1.41 -8.62 11.53
N ALA A 318 -1.69 -7.43 10.99
CA ALA A 318 -0.64 -6.49 10.55
C ALA A 318 0.26 -6.10 11.73
N ARG A 319 -0.31 -5.82 12.92
CA ARG A 319 0.50 -5.55 14.12
C ARG A 319 1.38 -6.77 14.46
N ARG A 320 0.80 -7.98 14.46
CA ARG A 320 1.55 -9.22 14.74
C ARG A 320 2.66 -9.47 13.70
N MET A 321 2.42 -9.09 12.44
CA MET A 321 3.40 -9.21 11.36
C MET A 321 4.60 -8.29 11.59
N VAL A 322 4.36 -7.02 11.92
CA VAL A 322 5.47 -6.08 12.15
C VAL A 322 6.23 -6.43 13.44
N GLU A 323 5.57 -6.94 14.47
CA GLU A 323 6.25 -7.49 15.68
C GLU A 323 7.23 -8.60 15.32
N ARG A 324 6.98 -9.33 14.23
CA ARG A 324 7.82 -10.42 13.76
C ARG A 324 8.78 -10.00 12.65
N GLY A 325 8.90 -8.69 12.39
CA GLY A 325 9.87 -8.15 11.43
C GLY A 325 9.44 -8.21 9.97
N VAL A 326 8.13 -8.36 9.68
CA VAL A 326 7.63 -8.23 8.30
C VAL A 326 7.79 -6.76 7.87
N ARG A 327 8.50 -6.53 6.78
CA ARG A 327 8.89 -5.18 6.34
C ARG A 327 7.71 -4.35 5.83
N PHE A 328 6.81 -4.97 5.05
CA PHE A 328 5.71 -4.24 4.41
C PHE A 328 4.43 -5.08 4.46
N VAL A 329 3.37 -4.52 5.05
CA VAL A 329 2.05 -5.16 5.11
C VAL A 329 1.06 -4.24 4.38
N ASN A 330 0.41 -4.75 3.33
CA ASN A 330 -0.60 -4.00 2.59
C ASN A 330 -1.98 -4.56 2.95
N ILE A 331 -2.83 -3.76 3.60
CA ILE A 331 -4.23 -4.13 3.88
C ILE A 331 -5.09 -3.45 2.82
N ILE A 332 -5.79 -4.23 2.01
CA ILE A 332 -6.61 -3.69 0.90
C ILE A 332 -8.09 -3.96 1.19
N HIS A 333 -8.87 -2.90 1.22
CA HIS A 333 -10.33 -2.95 1.24
C HIS A 333 -10.87 -2.15 0.06
N ALA A 334 -11.67 -2.79 -0.79
CA ALA A 334 -12.31 -2.13 -1.93
C ALA A 334 -13.74 -1.71 -1.61
N SER A 335 -14.39 -1.05 -2.59
CA SER A 335 -15.79 -0.60 -2.56
C SER A 335 -15.98 0.79 -1.94
N TRP A 336 -14.97 1.67 -2.08
CA TRP A 336 -15.13 3.08 -1.70
C TRP A 336 -15.64 3.96 -2.87
N ASP A 337 -16.06 3.32 -3.96
CA ASP A 337 -16.47 3.97 -5.22
C ASP A 337 -17.97 4.39 -5.15
N HIS A 338 -18.25 5.49 -4.44
CA HIS A 338 -19.62 5.91 -4.12
C HIS A 338 -20.17 6.94 -5.12
N HIS A 339 -20.60 6.46 -6.29
CA HIS A 339 -21.24 7.25 -7.36
C HIS A 339 -22.71 7.58 -7.06
N SER A 340 -23.32 6.91 -6.10
CA SER A 340 -24.69 7.13 -5.62
C SER A 340 -24.82 6.53 -4.22
N ASN A 341 -25.86 6.92 -3.48
CA ASN A 341 -26.07 6.47 -2.10
C ASN A 341 -24.85 6.70 -1.20
N LEU A 342 -24.18 7.82 -1.37
CA LEU A 342 -22.92 8.11 -0.66
C LEU A 342 -23.07 7.93 0.86
N ASP A 343 -24.11 8.54 1.47
CA ASP A 343 -24.24 8.54 2.93
C ASP A 343 -24.30 7.15 3.55
N PRO A 344 -25.20 6.23 3.14
CA PRO A 344 -25.20 4.89 3.75
C PRO A 344 -23.98 4.07 3.40
N GLU A 345 -23.43 4.21 2.19
CA GLU A 345 -22.29 3.41 1.75
C GLU A 345 -20.98 3.86 2.43
N ILE A 346 -20.72 5.17 2.50
CA ILE A 346 -19.52 5.69 3.19
C ILE A 346 -19.61 5.44 4.71
N SER A 347 -20.81 5.54 5.28
CA SER A 347 -21.05 5.24 6.71
C SER A 347 -20.71 3.79 7.02
N PHE A 348 -21.11 2.86 6.15
CA PHE A 348 -20.79 1.44 6.33
C PHE A 348 -19.27 1.22 6.30
N ASN A 349 -18.59 1.76 5.30
CA ASN A 349 -17.15 1.55 5.11
C ASN A 349 -16.34 2.26 6.21
N ALA A 350 -16.74 3.48 6.59
CA ALA A 350 -16.07 4.22 7.66
C ALA A 350 -16.18 3.49 9.00
N ARG A 351 -17.38 3.03 9.37
CA ARG A 351 -17.59 2.24 10.61
C ARG A 351 -16.78 0.94 10.59
N MET A 352 -16.67 0.32 9.41
CA MET A 352 -15.87 -0.90 9.26
C MET A 352 -14.41 -0.63 9.62
N SER A 353 -13.83 0.47 9.13
CA SER A 353 -12.40 0.75 9.19
C SER A 353 -11.96 1.59 10.40
N ASP A 354 -12.81 2.46 10.92
CA ASP A 354 -12.47 3.44 11.96
C ASP A 354 -11.91 2.81 13.24
N GLN A 355 -12.67 1.89 13.85
CA GLN A 355 -12.29 1.26 15.12
C GLN A 355 -10.97 0.46 14.99
N PRO A 356 -10.84 -0.47 14.02
CA PRO A 356 -9.63 -1.29 13.98
C PRO A 356 -8.37 -0.53 13.57
N ILE A 357 -8.47 0.55 12.78
CA ILE A 357 -7.30 1.37 12.45
C ILE A 357 -6.87 2.18 13.67
N ALA A 358 -7.81 2.76 14.41
CA ALA A 358 -7.49 3.46 15.67
C ALA A 358 -6.87 2.49 16.69
N ALA A 359 -7.43 1.28 16.80
CA ALA A 359 -6.87 0.24 17.67
C ALA A 359 -5.44 -0.11 17.26
N LEU A 360 -5.18 -0.23 15.96
CA LEU A 360 -3.85 -0.53 15.43
C LEU A 360 -2.84 0.57 15.82
N ILE A 361 -3.17 1.84 15.62
CA ILE A 361 -2.29 2.97 15.98
C ILE A 361 -1.99 2.94 17.50
N ASN A 362 -3.03 2.78 18.31
CA ASN A 362 -2.89 2.77 19.78
C ASN A 362 -2.08 1.55 20.27
N ASP A 363 -2.35 0.35 19.71
CA ASP A 363 -1.66 -0.89 20.10
C ASP A 363 -0.16 -0.80 19.73
N LEU A 364 0.16 -0.27 18.56
CA LEU A 364 1.56 -0.04 18.15
C LEU A 364 2.23 0.96 19.11
N LYS A 365 1.53 2.02 19.49
CA LYS A 365 2.03 3.04 20.42
C LYS A 365 2.26 2.44 21.80
N GLU A 366 1.28 1.71 22.35
CA GLU A 366 1.39 1.08 23.68
C GLU A 366 2.53 0.07 23.74
N ARG A 367 2.87 -0.57 22.63
CA ARG A 367 3.96 -1.55 22.54
C ARG A 367 5.32 -0.91 22.23
N GLY A 368 5.37 0.41 22.01
CA GLY A 368 6.61 1.10 21.63
C GLY A 368 7.06 0.79 20.20
N LEU A 369 6.15 0.36 19.34
CA LEU A 369 6.43 0.00 17.94
C LEU A 369 6.11 1.13 16.97
N LEU A 370 5.28 2.10 17.36
CA LEU A 370 4.77 3.13 16.46
C LEU A 370 5.92 4.01 15.93
N ASP A 371 6.92 4.29 16.74
CA ASP A 371 8.04 5.16 16.33
C ASP A 371 8.81 4.60 15.13
N GLU A 372 8.84 3.27 14.97
CA GLU A 372 9.56 2.59 13.88
C GLU A 372 8.62 1.92 12.87
N THR A 373 7.30 2.01 13.07
CA THR A 373 6.28 1.45 12.17
C THR A 373 5.45 2.58 11.59
N LEU A 374 5.50 2.73 10.27
CA LEU A 374 4.69 3.71 9.56
C LEU A 374 3.34 3.09 9.23
N VAL A 375 2.25 3.71 9.71
CA VAL A 375 0.88 3.35 9.31
C VAL A 375 0.41 4.38 8.29
N VAL A 376 -0.02 3.92 7.11
CA VAL A 376 -0.55 4.78 6.03
C VAL A 376 -2.00 4.38 5.75
N TRP A 377 -2.88 5.37 5.62
CA TRP A 377 -4.24 5.23 5.09
C TRP A 377 -4.33 6.05 3.81
N ALA A 378 -4.69 5.44 2.69
CA ALA A 378 -4.72 6.12 1.40
C ALA A 378 -5.72 5.49 0.43
N GLY A 379 -6.22 6.29 -0.50
CA GLY A 379 -6.90 5.82 -1.71
C GLY A 379 -6.12 6.23 -2.94
N GLU A 380 -6.65 5.90 -4.13
CA GLU A 380 -5.96 6.19 -5.40
C GLU A 380 -6.15 7.62 -5.91
N PHE A 381 -7.24 8.28 -5.51
CA PHE A 381 -7.56 9.69 -5.83
C PHE A 381 -8.72 10.10 -4.92
N GLY A 382 -9.30 11.27 -5.14
CA GLY A 382 -10.40 11.79 -4.34
C GLY A 382 -11.74 11.82 -5.06
N ARG A 383 -12.66 12.61 -4.50
CA ARG A 383 -14.01 12.76 -5.03
C ARG A 383 -14.33 14.24 -5.29
N THR A 384 -15.10 14.49 -6.36
CA THR A 384 -15.45 15.86 -6.78
C THR A 384 -16.31 16.57 -5.72
N PRO A 385 -16.18 17.92 -5.60
CA PRO A 385 -17.20 18.69 -4.87
C PRO A 385 -18.52 18.78 -5.64
N LEU A 386 -18.62 18.14 -6.78
CA LEU A 386 -19.83 18.11 -7.61
C LEU A 386 -20.60 16.82 -7.37
N GLY A 387 -21.91 16.90 -7.31
CA GLY A 387 -22.79 15.73 -7.26
C GLY A 387 -22.84 15.04 -8.62
N GLU A 388 -22.73 13.73 -8.62
CA GLU A 388 -22.85 12.96 -9.87
C GLU A 388 -24.29 13.01 -10.39
N ASN A 389 -24.43 13.22 -11.71
CA ASN A 389 -25.70 13.45 -12.36
C ASN A 389 -25.88 12.65 -13.64
N ARG A 390 -25.20 11.52 -13.77
CA ARG A 390 -25.33 10.70 -14.98
C ARG A 390 -26.74 10.13 -15.13
N PRO A 391 -27.24 9.95 -16.38
CA PRO A 391 -28.57 9.40 -16.61
C PRO A 391 -28.74 7.99 -16.00
N GLY A 392 -29.95 7.71 -15.52
CA GLY A 392 -30.29 6.43 -14.92
C GLY A 392 -29.90 6.28 -13.43
N ARG A 393 -29.34 7.34 -12.84
CA ARG A 393 -29.01 7.38 -11.41
C ARG A 393 -29.75 8.55 -10.75
N LYS A 394 -30.03 8.42 -9.45
CA LYS A 394 -30.55 9.54 -8.67
C LYS A 394 -29.47 10.61 -8.58
N ALA A 395 -29.71 11.76 -9.16
CA ALA A 395 -28.72 12.84 -9.24
C ALA A 395 -28.32 13.35 -7.84
N ASN A 396 -27.06 13.74 -7.71
CA ASN A 396 -26.52 14.41 -6.51
C ASN A 396 -26.64 13.58 -5.23
N THR A 397 -26.48 12.24 -5.36
CA THR A 397 -26.45 11.35 -4.20
C THR A 397 -25.10 10.63 -4.03
N GLY A 398 -24.13 10.98 -4.89
CA GLY A 398 -22.77 10.49 -4.85
C GLY A 398 -21.84 11.45 -5.57
N ARG A 399 -20.55 11.12 -5.61
CA ARG A 399 -19.53 12.01 -6.19
C ARG A 399 -18.73 11.25 -7.25
N ASP A 400 -18.35 11.96 -8.32
CA ASP A 400 -17.48 11.40 -9.38
C ASP A 400 -16.01 11.41 -8.94
N HIS A 401 -15.14 10.78 -9.71
CA HIS A 401 -13.70 10.70 -9.51
C HIS A 401 -13.03 12.07 -9.60
N HIS A 402 -12.06 12.33 -8.72
CA HIS A 402 -11.35 13.61 -8.68
C HIS A 402 -9.85 13.40 -8.44
N PRO A 403 -9.02 13.50 -9.50
CA PRO A 403 -7.58 13.31 -9.32
C PRO A 403 -6.88 14.50 -8.68
N ASN A 404 -7.51 15.68 -8.64
CA ASN A 404 -6.83 16.92 -8.27
C ASN A 404 -6.78 17.17 -6.76
N ALA A 405 -7.58 16.45 -5.96
CA ALA A 405 -7.60 16.69 -4.50
C ALA A 405 -8.01 15.41 -3.76
N PHE A 406 -7.16 14.95 -2.84
CA PHE A 406 -7.52 13.88 -1.90
C PHE A 406 -6.64 13.92 -0.65
N THR A 407 -6.98 13.08 0.34
CA THR A 407 -6.32 13.07 1.65
C THR A 407 -5.63 11.73 1.89
N VAL A 408 -4.43 11.80 2.46
CA VAL A 408 -3.68 10.64 2.97
C VAL A 408 -3.41 10.89 4.46
N LEU A 409 -3.56 9.85 5.28
CA LEU A 409 -3.18 9.90 6.69
C LEU A 409 -1.93 9.03 6.89
N MET A 410 -1.02 9.51 7.73
CA MET A 410 0.19 8.78 8.13
C MET A 410 0.31 8.84 9.65
N ALA A 411 0.84 7.79 10.29
CA ALA A 411 1.12 7.80 11.74
C ALA A 411 2.37 6.99 12.02
N GLY A 412 3.21 7.49 12.91
CA GLY A 412 4.44 6.80 13.31
C GLY A 412 5.54 6.83 12.26
N GLY A 413 6.55 5.98 12.44
CA GLY A 413 7.63 5.79 11.47
C GLY A 413 8.40 7.05 11.09
N GLY A 414 8.47 8.06 11.99
CA GLY A 414 9.23 9.29 11.74
C GLY A 414 8.44 10.40 11.05
N VAL A 415 7.09 10.36 11.10
CA VAL A 415 6.26 11.51 10.65
C VAL A 415 5.76 12.34 11.85
N UNK A 416 5.46 13.58 11.71
CA UNK A 416 5.10 14.39 12.64
C UNK A 416 3.73 14.19 12.94
N GLY A 417 3.40 13.70 14.09
CA GLY A 417 2.04 13.56 14.59
C GLY A 417 1.39 14.90 14.96
N GLY A 418 0.08 14.94 14.88
CA GLY A 418 -0.68 16.17 15.15
C GLY A 418 -0.54 17.23 14.07
N LEU A 419 -0.14 16.86 12.86
CA LEU A 419 0.13 17.80 11.77
C LEU A 419 -0.91 17.67 10.66
N THR A 420 -1.49 18.78 10.24
CA THR A 420 -2.23 18.87 8.97
C THR A 420 -1.34 19.59 7.97
N TYR A 421 -0.98 18.92 6.88
CA TYR A 421 -0.07 19.44 5.85
C TYR A 421 -0.82 19.70 4.55
N GLY A 422 -0.67 20.93 4.08
CA GLY A 422 -1.30 21.41 2.85
C GLY A 422 -2.80 21.63 2.99
N SER A 423 -3.37 22.28 2.02
CA SER A 423 -4.80 22.57 1.96
C SER A 423 -5.31 22.52 0.53
N THR A 424 -6.60 22.31 0.40
CA THR A 424 -7.35 22.52 -0.84
C THR A 424 -8.14 23.82 -0.73
N ASP A 425 -8.58 24.33 -1.87
CA ASP A 425 -9.38 25.56 -1.95
C ASP A 425 -10.71 25.45 -1.19
N GLU A 426 -11.47 26.54 -1.16
CA GLU A 426 -12.71 26.66 -0.37
C GLU A 426 -13.75 25.57 -0.64
N ILE A 427 -13.71 24.93 -1.80
CA ILE A 427 -14.67 23.88 -2.18
C ILE A 427 -14.02 22.49 -2.35
N GLY A 428 -12.67 22.40 -2.20
CA GLY A 428 -11.96 21.12 -2.33
C GLY A 428 -11.70 20.72 -3.77
N TRP A 429 -11.49 21.71 -4.66
CA TRP A 429 -11.26 21.46 -6.10
C TRP A 429 -9.79 21.33 -6.46
N UNK A 430 -8.79 22.03 -5.99
CA UNK A 430 -7.51 21.97 -6.24
C UNK A 430 -6.79 22.10 -5.02
N PRO A 431 -5.60 21.64 -5.05
CA PRO A 431 -4.72 21.99 -3.91
C PRO A 431 -4.34 23.46 -3.96
N GLU A 432 -4.41 24.12 -2.84
CA GLU A 432 -4.09 25.56 -2.72
C GLU A 432 -2.72 25.77 -2.08
N GLU A 433 -2.42 25.01 -1.01
CA GLU A 433 -1.13 25.09 -0.31
C GLU A 433 -0.43 23.74 -0.33
N ASN A 434 0.89 23.79 -0.55
CA ASN A 434 1.78 22.64 -0.44
C ASN A 434 1.25 21.40 -1.21
N PRO A 435 1.01 21.51 -2.53
CA PRO A 435 0.52 20.38 -3.30
C PRO A 435 1.49 19.19 -3.26
N VAL A 436 0.95 17.99 -3.09
CA VAL A 436 1.73 16.74 -2.97
C VAL A 436 1.27 15.77 -4.06
N HIS A 437 2.14 15.50 -5.01
CA HIS A 437 1.89 14.47 -6.02
C HIS A 437 2.15 13.07 -5.46
N VAL A 438 1.47 12.06 -6.00
CA VAL A 438 1.67 10.65 -5.58
C VAL A 438 3.16 10.26 -5.61
N ASN A 439 3.93 10.71 -6.60
CA ASN A 439 5.37 10.39 -6.64
C ASN A 439 6.18 11.10 -5.54
N ASP A 440 5.75 12.28 -5.08
CA ASP A 440 6.38 12.96 -3.92
C ASP A 440 6.11 12.16 -2.64
N PHE A 441 4.89 11.68 -2.49
CA PHE A 441 4.52 10.80 -1.39
C PHE A 441 5.38 9.52 -1.40
N GLN A 442 5.55 8.89 -2.58
CA GLN A 442 6.40 7.68 -2.71
C GLN A 442 7.87 7.96 -2.42
N ALA A 443 8.39 9.12 -2.87
CA ALA A 443 9.75 9.54 -2.53
C ALA A 443 9.91 9.69 -1.01
N THR A 444 8.88 10.23 -0.35
CA THR A 444 8.85 10.41 1.10
C THR A 444 8.80 9.06 1.82
N LEU A 445 7.99 8.11 1.32
CA LEU A 445 7.96 6.75 1.88
C LEU A 445 9.36 6.11 1.82
N LEU A 446 10.00 6.15 0.65
CA LEU A 446 11.36 5.58 0.51
C LEU A 446 12.35 6.27 1.46
N HIS A 447 12.26 7.60 1.58
CA HIS A 447 13.13 8.39 2.45
C HIS A 447 13.00 7.93 3.92
N LEU A 448 11.78 7.74 4.41
CA LEU A 448 11.54 7.25 5.78
C LEU A 448 12.24 5.90 6.02
N PHE A 449 12.31 5.05 5.00
CA PHE A 449 13.04 3.77 5.06
C PHE A 449 14.56 3.91 4.86
N GLY A 450 15.09 5.14 4.79
CA GLY A 450 16.51 5.37 4.55
C GLY A 450 16.94 5.12 3.10
N LEU A 451 15.98 5.11 2.18
CA LEU A 451 16.22 4.80 0.76
C LEU A 451 16.11 6.09 -0.06
N ASP A 452 17.17 6.42 -0.77
CA ASP A 452 17.18 7.54 -1.72
C ASP A 452 16.41 7.08 -2.98
N HIS A 453 15.30 7.76 -3.28
CA HIS A 453 14.40 7.38 -4.37
C HIS A 453 15.03 7.52 -5.76
N GLU A 454 16.13 8.26 -5.88
CA GLU A 454 16.86 8.39 -7.15
C GLU A 454 17.97 7.36 -7.29
N LYS A 455 18.54 6.88 -6.16
CA LYS A 455 19.62 5.89 -6.14
C LYS A 455 19.10 4.45 -6.07
N LEU A 456 17.90 4.24 -5.53
CA LEU A 456 17.28 2.90 -5.49
C LEU A 456 16.80 2.55 -6.90
N THR A 457 17.67 1.89 -7.66
CA THR A 457 17.42 1.56 -9.06
C THR A 457 17.63 0.08 -9.34
N TYR A 458 17.03 -0.39 -10.42
CA TYR A 458 17.22 -1.74 -10.96
C TYR A 458 17.41 -1.64 -12.46
N ASN A 459 18.43 -2.33 -12.98
CA ASN A 459 18.68 -2.35 -14.44
C ASN A 459 17.71 -3.35 -15.08
N HIS A 460 16.75 -2.85 -15.83
CA HIS A 460 15.79 -3.68 -16.56
C HIS A 460 15.92 -3.37 -18.05
N ALA A 461 16.31 -4.37 -18.84
CA ALA A 461 16.48 -4.26 -20.29
C ALA A 461 17.38 -3.06 -20.69
N GLY A 462 18.48 -2.87 -19.95
CA GLY A 462 19.45 -1.81 -20.24
C GLY A 462 19.05 -0.43 -19.74
N THR A 463 17.93 -0.29 -19.03
CA THR A 463 17.46 0.99 -18.47
C THR A 463 17.41 0.91 -16.95
N LEU A 464 17.97 1.92 -16.27
CA LEU A 464 17.83 2.03 -14.82
C LEU A 464 16.41 2.51 -14.49
N ARG A 465 15.68 1.65 -13.78
CA ARG A 465 14.30 1.88 -13.35
C ARG A 465 14.26 2.18 -11.85
N ARG A 466 13.28 2.96 -11.42
CA ARG A 466 13.05 3.29 -10.00
C ARG A 466 11.54 3.43 -9.73
N LEU A 467 11.15 3.51 -8.46
CA LEU A 467 9.74 3.64 -8.08
C LEU A 467 9.14 4.97 -8.55
N THR A 468 9.86 6.07 -8.31
CA THR A 468 9.39 7.41 -8.69
C THR A 468 9.64 7.66 -10.18
N SER A 469 8.78 8.47 -10.79
CA SER A 469 8.86 8.78 -12.22
C SER A 469 10.24 9.32 -12.60
N ILE A 470 10.76 8.89 -13.76
CA ILE A 470 11.98 9.42 -14.35
C ILE A 470 11.73 10.71 -15.15
N THR A 471 10.49 10.98 -15.51
CA THR A 471 10.10 12.16 -16.29
C THR A 471 9.55 13.29 -15.43
N ARG A 472 9.23 13.01 -14.16
CA ARG A 472 8.76 14.01 -13.20
C ARG A 472 9.80 14.14 -12.09
N LYS A 473 10.19 15.37 -11.76
CA LYS A 473 11.05 15.63 -10.60
C LYS A 473 10.19 15.45 -9.34
N SER A 474 10.47 14.41 -8.58
CA SER A 474 9.81 14.12 -7.31
C SER A 474 10.62 14.70 -6.15
N ARG A 475 9.93 15.07 -5.07
CA ARG A 475 10.59 15.62 -3.87
C ARG A 475 10.15 14.86 -2.61
N VAL A 476 11.05 14.77 -1.67
CA VAL A 476 10.72 14.32 -0.30
C VAL A 476 10.00 15.49 0.40
N ILE A 477 8.90 15.19 1.08
CA ILE A 477 8.13 16.19 1.85
C ILE A 477 8.78 16.31 3.23
N SER A 478 9.86 17.07 3.31
CA SER A 478 10.66 17.19 4.54
C SER A 478 9.86 17.78 5.71
N ASP A 479 8.87 18.63 5.40
CA ASP A 479 8.11 19.38 6.42
C ASP A 479 7.20 18.47 7.29
N ILE A 480 6.97 17.23 6.88
CA ILE A 480 6.18 16.27 7.66
C ILE A 480 7.05 15.29 8.46
N LEU A 481 8.39 15.40 8.36
CA LEU A 481 9.31 14.44 8.97
C LEU A 481 9.84 14.95 10.33
N THR A 482 10.08 13.99 11.30
CA THR A 482 10.64 14.30 12.63
C THR A 482 12.15 14.39 12.62
#